data_4f85d599e6f7040e3148715aa5aeb721
#
_entry.id   4f85d599e6f7040e3148715aa5aeb721
#
_cell.length_a   1.000
_cell.length_b   1.000
_cell.length_c   1.000
_cell.angle_alpha   90.00
_cell.angle_beta   90.00
_cell.angle_gamma   90.00
#
_symmetry.space_group_name_H-M   'P 1'
#
loop_
_entity.id
_entity.type
_entity.pdbx_description
1 polymer ?
#
loop_
_entity_poly.entity_id
_entity_poly.type
_entity_poly.pdbx_seq_one_letter_code
_entity_poly.pdbx_strand_id
1 'polypeptide(L)'
;MTPHEKQKALKAGEIAKKVREFAKSIVKPDISLLEIAEKIENEIIRLGGKPAFPVNLSINEIAAHYTPSHNDETKARGLLKVDFGVSVDGWVADVAFSLDLENNEENKKLIEASEKALKNVIQNMKLGISLGEIGKTIQQTIEEEGFSPIINLSGHEMREYDLHAGLTIPNIDNKKPEKITKGLYAIEPFATNGSGKVIEGKPSGIYLLLDDKNVRNNEARKILNFIIEEYRTLPFCSRWIVKKFGIKSLFAL
;
A
#
# COMPACT_ATOMS: atom_id res chain seq x y z
N MET A 1 -0.20 -10.44 19.90
CA MET A 1 -0.14 -11.43 18.79
C MET A 1 0.22 -12.79 19.38
N THR A 2 -0.66 -13.77 19.20
CA THR A 2 -0.46 -15.18 19.59
C THR A 2 0.50 -15.88 18.61
N PRO A 3 1.03 -17.07 18.94
CA PRO A 3 1.87 -17.83 18.00
C PRO A 3 1.16 -18.14 16.66
N HIS A 4 -0.14 -18.42 16.69
CA HIS A 4 -0.92 -18.71 15.49
C HIS A 4 -1.11 -17.47 14.59
N GLU A 5 -1.43 -16.33 15.18
CA GLU A 5 -1.52 -15.04 14.47
C GLU A 5 -0.17 -14.66 13.85
N LYS A 6 0.92 -14.84 14.60
CA LYS A 6 2.27 -14.61 14.08
C LYS A 6 2.57 -15.50 12.87
N GLN A 7 2.15 -16.76 12.90
CA GLN A 7 2.35 -17.68 11.78
C GLN A 7 1.60 -17.20 10.51
N LYS A 8 0.36 -16.68 10.67
CA LYS A 8 -0.41 -16.10 9.56
C LYS A 8 0.29 -14.85 8.98
N ALA A 9 0.76 -13.94 9.83
CA ALA A 9 1.50 -12.75 9.40
C ALA A 9 2.80 -13.12 8.66
N LEU A 10 3.55 -14.09 9.17
CA LEU A 10 4.76 -14.60 8.49
C LEU A 10 4.43 -15.22 7.14
N LYS A 11 3.35 -16.01 7.05
CA LYS A 11 2.89 -16.58 5.77
C LYS A 11 2.50 -15.50 4.77
N ALA A 12 1.81 -14.44 5.21
CA ALA A 12 1.52 -13.28 4.37
C ALA A 12 2.81 -12.63 3.83
N GLY A 13 3.82 -12.45 4.69
CA GLY A 13 5.14 -11.93 4.31
C GLY A 13 5.89 -12.82 3.31
N GLU A 14 5.83 -14.15 3.47
CA GLU A 14 6.45 -15.10 2.52
C GLU A 14 5.79 -15.03 1.13
N ILE A 15 4.46 -14.93 1.09
CA ILE A 15 3.73 -14.73 -0.16
C ILE A 15 4.09 -13.37 -0.76
N ALA A 16 4.06 -12.30 0.03
CA ALA A 16 4.38 -10.96 -0.43
C ALA A 16 5.78 -10.84 -1.04
N LYS A 17 6.76 -11.51 -0.44
CA LYS A 17 8.12 -11.61 -1.00
C LYS A 17 8.12 -12.22 -2.41
N LYS A 18 7.40 -13.33 -2.63
CA LYS A 18 7.31 -13.99 -3.95
C LYS A 18 6.57 -13.11 -4.96
N VAL A 19 5.47 -12.48 -4.53
CA VAL A 19 4.69 -11.55 -5.36
C VAL A 19 5.53 -10.33 -5.77
N ARG A 20 6.37 -9.80 -4.87
CA ARG A 20 7.28 -8.69 -5.18
C ARG A 20 8.25 -9.05 -6.31
N GLU A 21 8.87 -10.22 -6.25
CA GLU A 21 9.78 -10.68 -7.32
C GLU A 21 9.03 -10.92 -8.64
N PHE A 22 7.83 -11.51 -8.57
CA PHE A 22 6.96 -11.65 -9.74
C PHE A 22 6.60 -10.28 -10.33
N ALA A 23 6.14 -9.33 -9.51
CA ALA A 23 5.78 -7.99 -9.95
C ALA A 23 6.95 -7.28 -10.66
N LYS A 24 8.16 -7.34 -10.09
CA LYS A 24 9.38 -6.81 -10.73
C LYS A 24 9.66 -7.44 -12.10
N SER A 25 9.32 -8.71 -12.29
CA SER A 25 9.56 -9.41 -13.56
C SER A 25 8.59 -9.03 -14.67
N ILE A 26 7.34 -8.68 -14.31
CA ILE A 26 6.27 -8.37 -15.28
C ILE A 26 6.12 -6.89 -15.59
N VAL A 27 6.55 -5.99 -14.68
CA VAL A 27 6.46 -4.53 -14.91
C VAL A 27 7.49 -4.13 -15.95
N LYS A 28 6.99 -3.61 -17.08
CA LYS A 28 7.80 -3.10 -18.19
C LYS A 28 7.16 -1.81 -18.71
N PRO A 29 7.92 -0.91 -19.36
CA PRO A 29 7.35 0.24 -20.03
C PRO A 29 6.21 -0.17 -20.98
N ASP A 30 5.22 0.68 -21.12
CA ASP A 30 4.06 0.57 -22.02
C ASP A 30 3.07 -0.58 -21.74
N ILE A 31 3.29 -1.40 -20.73
CA ILE A 31 2.26 -2.36 -20.28
C ILE A 31 1.16 -1.60 -19.55
N SER A 32 -0.11 -2.00 -19.76
CA SER A 32 -1.27 -1.41 -19.08
C SER A 32 -1.16 -1.56 -17.57
N LEU A 33 -1.42 -0.49 -16.81
CA LEU A 33 -1.49 -0.55 -15.34
C LEU A 33 -2.58 -1.53 -14.89
N LEU A 34 -3.70 -1.59 -15.59
CA LEU A 34 -4.77 -2.54 -15.31
C LEU A 34 -4.28 -3.99 -15.42
N GLU A 35 -3.56 -4.31 -16.48
CA GLU A 35 -2.97 -5.65 -16.68
C GLU A 35 -1.97 -6.00 -15.57
N ILE A 36 -1.11 -5.05 -15.18
CA ILE A 36 -0.14 -5.23 -14.10
C ILE A 36 -0.86 -5.50 -12.77
N ALA A 37 -1.85 -4.67 -12.43
CA ALA A 37 -2.60 -4.82 -11.18
C ALA A 37 -3.31 -6.19 -11.11
N GLU A 38 -4.02 -6.58 -12.17
CA GLU A 38 -4.73 -7.87 -12.20
C GLU A 38 -3.76 -9.06 -12.13
N LYS A 39 -2.59 -8.99 -12.77
CA LYS A 39 -1.58 -10.05 -12.68
C LYS A 39 -1.02 -10.18 -11.27
N ILE A 40 -0.72 -9.09 -10.60
CA ILE A 40 -0.22 -9.10 -9.21
C ILE A 40 -1.29 -9.66 -8.27
N GLU A 41 -2.53 -9.21 -8.37
CA GLU A 41 -3.66 -9.69 -7.55
C GLU A 41 -3.92 -11.19 -7.77
N ASN A 42 -3.90 -11.65 -9.01
CA ASN A 42 -4.05 -13.07 -9.32
C ASN A 42 -2.89 -13.92 -8.79
N GLU A 43 -1.66 -13.40 -8.80
CA GLU A 43 -0.49 -14.09 -8.23
C GLU A 43 -0.60 -14.23 -6.70
N ILE A 44 -1.10 -13.20 -6.00
CA ILE A 44 -1.40 -13.28 -4.56
C ILE A 44 -2.36 -14.44 -4.29
N ILE A 45 -3.46 -14.50 -5.06
CA ILE A 45 -4.48 -15.56 -4.92
C ILE A 45 -3.90 -16.95 -5.25
N ARG A 46 -3.11 -17.06 -6.32
CA ARG A 46 -2.44 -18.32 -6.74
C ARG A 46 -1.53 -18.87 -5.65
N LEU A 47 -0.88 -18.00 -4.88
CA LEU A 47 0.02 -18.39 -3.78
C LEU A 47 -0.72 -18.65 -2.46
N GLY A 48 -2.05 -18.53 -2.43
CA GLY A 48 -2.89 -18.85 -1.28
C GLY A 48 -3.07 -17.70 -0.29
N GLY A 49 -2.81 -16.44 -0.72
CA GLY A 49 -3.19 -15.22 -0.02
C GLY A 49 -4.46 -14.59 -0.60
N LYS A 50 -4.88 -13.48 -0.03
CA LYS A 50 -5.87 -12.55 -0.61
C LYS A 50 -5.23 -11.17 -0.72
N PRO A 51 -5.55 -10.35 -1.75
CA PRO A 51 -5.18 -8.94 -1.73
C PRO A 51 -5.74 -8.26 -0.46
N ALA A 52 -4.87 -7.62 0.31
CA ALA A 52 -5.29 -6.89 1.52
C ALA A 52 -5.89 -5.52 1.17
N PHE A 53 -5.50 -4.99 0.03
CA PHE A 53 -6.04 -3.80 -0.61
C PHE A 53 -5.76 -3.88 -2.12
N PRO A 54 -6.45 -3.06 -2.95
CA PRO A 54 -6.21 -3.03 -4.39
C PRO A 54 -4.76 -2.65 -4.71
N VAL A 55 -4.15 -3.32 -5.67
CA VAL A 55 -2.78 -2.96 -6.10
C VAL A 55 -2.75 -1.51 -6.57
N ASN A 56 -1.90 -0.69 -5.96
CA ASN A 56 -1.68 0.69 -6.33
C ASN A 56 -0.47 0.80 -7.27
N LEU A 57 -0.64 1.58 -8.33
CA LEU A 57 0.36 1.78 -9.39
C LEU A 57 0.48 3.27 -9.70
N SER A 58 1.27 3.98 -8.88
CA SER A 58 1.34 5.43 -8.89
C SER A 58 2.53 5.93 -9.70
N ILE A 59 2.29 6.72 -10.77
CA ILE A 59 3.31 7.22 -11.69
C ILE A 59 3.74 8.64 -11.28
N ASN A 60 5.04 8.90 -11.31
CA ASN A 60 5.69 10.21 -11.16
C ASN A 60 5.17 10.98 -9.92
N GLU A 61 4.49 12.12 -10.11
CA GLU A 61 3.96 13.01 -9.08
C GLU A 61 2.82 12.42 -8.25
N ILE A 62 2.17 11.35 -8.72
CA ILE A 62 1.17 10.63 -7.93
C ILE A 62 1.90 9.84 -6.86
N ALA A 63 1.82 10.28 -5.60
CA ALA A 63 2.60 9.67 -4.53
C ALA A 63 2.10 8.27 -4.17
N ALA A 64 0.78 8.07 -4.03
CA ALA A 64 0.17 6.82 -3.57
C ALA A 64 -1.30 6.70 -4.03
N HIS A 65 -1.94 5.56 -3.74
CA HIS A 65 -3.38 5.29 -3.84
C HIS A 65 -3.98 5.36 -5.25
N TYR A 66 -3.16 5.28 -6.30
CA TYR A 66 -3.70 5.13 -7.66
C TYR A 66 -3.88 3.64 -7.96
N THR A 67 -5.13 3.18 -8.05
CA THR A 67 -5.44 1.85 -8.59
C THR A 67 -6.18 1.99 -9.92
N PRO A 68 -5.82 1.22 -10.96
CA PRO A 68 -6.50 1.32 -12.26
C PRO A 68 -7.98 0.93 -12.15
N SER A 69 -8.85 1.69 -12.80
CA SER A 69 -10.27 1.35 -12.95
C SER A 69 -10.47 0.17 -13.91
N HIS A 70 -11.71 -0.33 -14.03
CA HIS A 70 -12.04 -1.46 -14.92
C HIS A 70 -11.81 -1.19 -16.43
N ASN A 71 -11.68 0.07 -16.81
CA ASN A 71 -11.45 0.54 -18.19
C ASN A 71 -10.27 1.50 -18.29
N ASP A 72 -9.30 1.38 -17.37
CA ASP A 72 -8.12 2.23 -17.36
C ASP A 72 -7.17 1.85 -18.50
N GLU A 73 -6.82 2.85 -19.33
CA GLU A 73 -5.91 2.69 -20.45
C GLU A 73 -4.48 3.19 -20.15
N THR A 74 -4.24 3.66 -18.90
CA THR A 74 -2.94 4.19 -18.48
C THR A 74 -1.86 3.12 -18.58
N LYS A 75 -0.71 3.50 -19.13
CA LYS A 75 0.44 2.61 -19.30
C LYS A 75 1.56 2.92 -18.32
N ALA A 76 2.30 1.90 -17.94
CA ALA A 76 3.46 2.02 -17.08
C ALA A 76 4.57 2.83 -17.77
N ARG A 77 5.08 3.86 -17.05
CA ARG A 77 6.13 4.77 -17.51
C ARG A 77 6.75 5.52 -16.33
N GLY A 78 7.80 6.26 -16.58
CA GLY A 78 8.42 7.16 -15.60
C GLY A 78 8.89 6.44 -14.33
N LEU A 79 8.76 7.11 -13.22
CA LEU A 79 8.94 6.56 -11.88
C LEU A 79 7.63 5.89 -11.43
N LEU A 80 7.56 4.57 -11.47
CA LEU A 80 6.39 3.80 -11.07
C LEU A 80 6.56 3.25 -9.65
N LYS A 81 5.66 3.63 -8.73
CA LYS A 81 5.52 3.03 -7.40
C LYS A 81 4.50 1.91 -7.49
N VAL A 82 4.91 0.71 -7.09
CA VAL A 82 4.07 -0.49 -7.00
C VAL A 82 3.87 -0.79 -5.53
N ASP A 83 2.63 -0.78 -5.09
CA ASP A 83 2.25 -0.97 -3.71
C ASP A 83 1.09 -1.98 -3.63
N PHE A 84 1.26 -3.03 -2.82
CA PHE A 84 0.29 -4.10 -2.67
C PHE A 84 0.36 -4.75 -1.29
N GLY A 85 -0.78 -5.19 -0.81
CA GLY A 85 -0.89 -5.94 0.44
C GLY A 85 -1.30 -7.39 0.20
N VAL A 86 -0.72 -8.29 0.99
CA VAL A 86 -1.13 -9.70 1.05
C VAL A 86 -1.77 -9.99 2.39
N SER A 87 -2.97 -10.53 2.39
CA SER A 87 -3.66 -10.97 3.60
C SER A 87 -3.73 -12.49 3.69
N VAL A 88 -3.47 -13.01 4.88
CA VAL A 88 -3.76 -14.39 5.27
C VAL A 88 -4.64 -14.35 6.51
N ASP A 89 -5.91 -14.67 6.35
CA ASP A 89 -6.94 -14.59 7.41
C ASP A 89 -6.93 -13.25 8.17
N GLY A 90 -6.84 -12.13 7.44
CA GLY A 90 -6.85 -10.78 7.99
C GLY A 90 -5.50 -10.24 8.44
N TRP A 91 -4.48 -11.07 8.56
CA TRP A 91 -3.11 -10.63 8.88
C TRP A 91 -2.39 -10.20 7.61
N VAL A 92 -1.95 -8.95 7.58
CA VAL A 92 -1.45 -8.28 6.38
C VAL A 92 0.08 -8.22 6.36
N ALA A 93 0.64 -8.46 5.17
CA ALA A 93 1.98 -7.99 4.80
C ALA A 93 1.82 -6.89 3.76
N ASP A 94 2.28 -5.69 4.09
CA ASP A 94 2.23 -4.50 3.27
C ASP A 94 3.60 -4.28 2.62
N VAL A 95 3.64 -4.11 1.30
CA VAL A 95 4.88 -4.06 0.51
C VAL A 95 4.76 -3.03 -0.61
N ALA A 96 5.70 -2.10 -0.62
CA ALA A 96 5.88 -1.19 -1.75
C ALA A 96 7.31 -1.20 -2.27
N PHE A 97 7.47 -0.88 -3.54
CA PHE A 97 8.75 -0.62 -4.18
C PHE A 97 8.58 0.30 -5.39
N SER A 98 9.64 0.94 -5.81
CA SER A 98 9.64 1.83 -6.96
C SER A 98 10.52 1.29 -8.08
N LEU A 99 10.15 1.59 -9.33
CA LEU A 99 10.90 1.26 -10.53
C LEU A 99 11.05 2.50 -11.41
N ASP A 100 12.25 2.74 -11.88
CA ASP A 100 12.50 3.70 -12.95
C ASP A 100 12.36 2.99 -14.31
N LEU A 101 11.38 3.37 -15.09
CA LEU A 101 11.06 2.78 -16.39
C LEU A 101 11.63 3.56 -17.59
N GLU A 102 12.38 4.66 -17.32
CA GLU A 102 12.91 5.57 -18.35
C GLU A 102 14.43 5.73 -18.30
N ASN A 103 15.11 4.98 -17.44
CA ASN A 103 16.55 5.08 -17.21
C ASN A 103 17.00 6.51 -16.80
N ASN A 104 16.26 7.13 -15.88
CA ASN A 104 16.49 8.48 -15.38
C ASN A 104 17.35 8.43 -14.10
N GLU A 105 18.50 9.08 -14.10
CA GLU A 105 19.44 9.07 -12.97
C GLU A 105 18.90 9.76 -11.70
N GLU A 106 18.03 10.76 -11.84
CA GLU A 106 17.36 11.38 -10.69
C GLU A 106 16.34 10.44 -10.05
N ASN A 107 15.56 9.73 -10.87
CA ASN A 107 14.62 8.70 -10.38
C ASN A 107 15.36 7.60 -9.61
N LYS A 108 16.49 7.13 -10.11
CA LYS A 108 17.31 6.10 -9.43
C LYS A 108 17.77 6.58 -8.07
N LYS A 109 18.31 7.78 -7.98
CA LYS A 109 18.76 8.39 -6.70
C LYS A 109 17.59 8.56 -5.73
N LEU A 110 16.43 8.98 -6.22
CA LEU A 110 15.21 9.14 -5.41
C LEU A 110 14.73 7.79 -4.84
N ILE A 111 14.77 6.73 -5.64
CA ILE A 111 14.48 5.36 -5.20
C ILE A 111 15.47 4.92 -4.13
N GLU A 112 16.77 5.10 -4.38
CA GLU A 112 17.85 4.73 -3.45
C GLU A 112 17.71 5.46 -2.11
N ALA A 113 17.32 6.73 -2.10
CA ALA A 113 17.11 7.51 -0.88
C ALA A 113 16.03 6.90 0.01
N SER A 114 14.88 6.53 -0.56
CA SER A 114 13.79 5.90 0.19
C SER A 114 14.13 4.48 0.66
N GLU A 115 14.79 3.67 -0.18
CA GLU A 115 15.26 2.33 0.19
C GLU A 115 16.32 2.39 1.31
N LYS A 116 17.26 3.34 1.24
CA LYS A 116 18.26 3.56 2.28
C LYS A 116 17.63 3.98 3.60
N ALA A 117 16.63 4.86 3.55
CA ALA A 117 15.88 5.28 4.74
C ALA A 117 15.17 4.09 5.40
N LEU A 118 14.46 3.26 4.62
CA LEU A 118 13.83 2.04 5.12
C LEU A 118 14.85 1.09 5.76
N LYS A 119 15.96 0.84 5.08
CA LYS A 119 17.04 -0.02 5.58
C LYS A 119 17.61 0.48 6.90
N ASN A 120 17.87 1.78 7.02
CA ASN A 120 18.40 2.40 8.23
C ASN A 120 17.40 2.26 9.41
N VAL A 121 16.10 2.47 9.16
CA VAL A 121 15.07 2.27 10.19
C VAL A 121 15.04 0.81 10.64
N ILE A 122 14.98 -0.15 9.72
CA ILE A 122 14.89 -1.58 10.05
C ILE A 122 16.12 -2.04 10.86
N GLN A 123 17.33 -1.58 10.51
CA GLN A 123 18.56 -1.93 11.22
C GLN A 123 18.59 -1.40 12.65
N ASN A 124 17.96 -0.25 12.90
CA ASN A 124 17.91 0.40 14.21
C ASN A 124 16.62 0.11 14.99
N MET A 125 15.67 -0.62 14.38
CA MET A 125 14.39 -0.93 14.98
C MET A 125 14.54 -1.80 16.21
N LYS A 126 13.95 -1.34 17.32
CA LYS A 126 13.88 -2.08 18.60
C LYS A 126 12.60 -1.73 19.34
N LEU A 127 12.16 -2.63 20.21
CA LEU A 127 11.04 -2.33 21.09
C LEU A 127 11.37 -1.13 21.99
N GLY A 128 10.45 -0.21 22.09
CA GLY A 128 10.59 1.01 22.88
C GLY A 128 11.28 2.17 22.18
N ILE A 129 11.67 2.04 20.91
CA ILE A 129 12.08 3.19 20.10
C ILE A 129 10.88 4.14 19.93
N SER A 130 11.10 5.46 20.03
CA SER A 130 10.02 6.42 19.83
C SER A 130 9.71 6.64 18.35
N LEU A 131 8.47 7.04 18.06
CA LEU A 131 8.04 7.39 16.71
C LEU A 131 8.84 8.58 16.16
N GLY A 132 9.17 9.55 17.01
CA GLY A 132 10.02 10.68 16.64
C GLY A 132 11.42 10.25 16.21
N GLU A 133 12.04 9.26 16.89
CA GLU A 133 13.35 8.71 16.50
C GLU A 133 13.29 7.98 15.15
N ILE A 134 12.20 7.25 14.88
CA ILE A 134 12.01 6.60 13.57
C ILE A 134 11.88 7.66 12.48
N GLY A 135 10.99 8.64 12.66
CA GLY A 135 10.81 9.73 11.71
C GLY A 135 12.08 10.55 11.50
N LYS A 136 12.85 10.81 12.55
CA LYS A 136 14.15 11.47 12.47
C LYS A 136 15.13 10.67 11.61
N THR A 137 15.20 9.34 11.77
CA THR A 137 16.07 8.49 10.97
C THR A 137 15.69 8.55 9.49
N ILE A 138 14.38 8.50 9.17
CA ILE A 138 13.87 8.62 7.80
C ILE A 138 14.25 9.98 7.23
N GLN A 139 13.91 11.06 7.94
CA GLN A 139 14.17 12.42 7.51
C GLN A 139 15.63 12.67 7.22
N GLN A 140 16.51 12.38 8.17
CA GLN A 140 17.94 12.62 8.02
C GLN A 140 18.53 11.84 6.84
N THR A 141 18.14 10.56 6.66
CA THR A 141 18.63 9.75 5.57
C THR A 141 18.22 10.32 4.21
N ILE A 142 16.95 10.75 4.06
CA ILE A 142 16.45 11.31 2.79
C ILE A 142 17.09 12.68 2.50
N GLU A 143 17.26 13.54 3.52
CA GLU A 143 17.89 14.86 3.39
C GLU A 143 19.39 14.76 3.05
N GLU A 144 20.12 13.78 3.62
CA GLU A 144 21.51 13.49 3.28
C GLU A 144 21.71 13.09 1.81
N GLU A 145 20.70 12.47 1.19
CA GLU A 145 20.72 12.16 -0.25
C GLU A 145 20.25 13.34 -1.13
N GLY A 146 19.97 14.50 -0.55
CA GLY A 146 19.57 15.72 -1.26
C GLY A 146 18.11 15.82 -1.64
N PHE A 147 17.23 15.01 -1.03
CA PHE A 147 15.79 15.00 -1.25
C PHE A 147 15.02 15.46 -0.01
N SER A 148 13.69 15.61 -0.14
CA SER A 148 12.81 15.94 0.97
C SER A 148 11.95 14.74 1.33
N PRO A 149 11.72 14.46 2.66
CA PRO A 149 10.68 13.51 3.06
C PRO A 149 9.29 14.10 2.82
N ILE A 150 8.31 13.27 2.51
CA ILE A 150 6.91 13.70 2.44
C ILE A 150 6.33 13.70 3.86
N ILE A 151 6.02 14.89 4.38
CA ILE A 151 5.67 15.11 5.79
C ILE A 151 4.26 14.70 6.18
N ASN A 152 3.35 14.59 5.23
CA ASN A 152 1.94 14.26 5.44
C ASN A 152 1.52 12.89 4.88
N LEU A 153 2.50 12.04 4.57
CA LEU A 153 2.34 10.59 4.45
C LEU A 153 3.11 9.90 5.58
N SER A 154 2.69 8.69 5.93
CA SER A 154 3.25 7.97 7.07
C SER A 154 3.04 6.47 6.89
N GLY A 155 3.91 5.67 7.48
CA GLY A 155 3.62 4.29 7.78
C GLY A 155 2.59 4.16 8.90
N HIS A 156 2.19 2.94 9.24
CA HIS A 156 1.09 2.70 10.17
C HIS A 156 1.19 1.37 10.92
N GLU A 157 0.48 1.26 12.03
CA GLU A 157 0.20 -0.01 12.70
C GLU A 157 -0.85 -0.78 11.90
N MET A 158 -0.72 -2.11 11.88
CA MET A 158 -1.70 -3.04 11.30
C MET A 158 -2.17 -4.03 12.34
N ARG A 159 -3.46 -4.43 12.26
CA ARG A 159 -4.07 -5.49 13.06
C ARG A 159 -4.89 -6.42 12.17
N GLU A 160 -5.43 -7.46 12.75
CA GLU A 160 -6.28 -8.41 12.02
C GLU A 160 -7.48 -7.69 11.38
N TYR A 161 -7.56 -7.72 10.04
CA TYR A 161 -8.53 -6.99 9.21
C TYR A 161 -8.55 -5.47 9.41
N ASP A 162 -7.50 -4.89 9.99
CA ASP A 162 -7.39 -3.45 10.20
C ASP A 162 -6.04 -2.98 9.64
N LEU A 163 -6.09 -2.41 8.44
CA LEU A 163 -4.89 -1.96 7.73
C LEU A 163 -4.26 -0.74 8.39
N HIS A 164 -5.07 0.19 8.94
CA HIS A 164 -4.62 1.42 9.57
C HIS A 164 -5.08 1.49 11.03
N ALA A 165 -4.45 0.69 11.88
CA ALA A 165 -4.87 0.43 13.27
C ALA A 165 -4.54 1.56 14.27
N GLY A 166 -4.50 2.79 13.82
CA GLY A 166 -4.48 4.00 14.63
C GLY A 166 -3.11 4.61 14.87
N LEU A 167 -2.04 3.84 15.10
CA LEU A 167 -0.69 4.41 15.25
C LEU A 167 -0.09 4.74 13.89
N THR A 168 0.39 5.99 13.71
CA THR A 168 1.08 6.44 12.49
C THR A 168 2.58 6.56 12.71
N ILE A 169 3.38 6.12 11.75
CA ILE A 169 4.85 6.19 11.78
C ILE A 169 5.28 7.33 10.86
N PRO A 170 5.79 8.44 11.42
CA PRO A 170 6.07 9.65 10.64
C PRO A 170 7.31 9.49 9.76
N ASN A 171 7.36 10.29 8.68
CA ASN A 171 8.55 10.44 7.84
C ASN A 171 9.50 11.57 8.29
N ILE A 172 9.16 12.27 9.37
CA ILE A 172 9.93 13.38 9.93
C ILE A 172 10.03 13.27 11.46
N ASP A 173 10.99 13.97 12.05
CA ASP A 173 11.09 14.14 13.50
C ASP A 173 9.95 15.03 14.00
N ASN A 174 8.83 14.43 14.34
CA ASN A 174 7.66 15.12 14.87
C ASN A 174 7.66 15.22 16.41
N LYS A 175 8.77 14.87 17.07
CA LYS A 175 8.95 14.85 18.53
C LYS A 175 7.95 13.99 19.30
N LYS A 176 7.22 13.09 18.63
CA LYS A 176 6.26 12.20 19.30
C LYS A 176 7.00 11.20 20.21
N PRO A 177 6.66 11.17 21.51
CA PRO A 177 7.30 10.28 22.49
C PRO A 177 6.73 8.85 22.47
N GLU A 178 5.60 8.61 21.77
CA GLU A 178 4.99 7.30 21.67
C GLU A 178 5.99 6.29 21.13
N LYS A 179 5.97 5.10 21.73
CA LYS A 179 6.98 4.07 21.47
C LYS A 179 6.40 2.88 20.72
N ILE A 180 7.21 2.30 19.84
CA ILE A 180 6.89 1.02 19.19
C ILE A 180 6.79 -0.07 20.27
N THR A 181 5.69 -0.81 20.23
CA THR A 181 5.41 -1.99 21.04
C THR A 181 5.45 -3.26 20.18
N LYS A 182 5.12 -4.41 20.77
CA LYS A 182 4.95 -5.64 19.98
C LYS A 182 3.72 -5.53 19.09
N GLY A 183 3.92 -5.51 17.79
CA GLY A 183 2.86 -5.32 16.81
C GLY A 183 3.34 -5.59 15.39
N LEU A 184 2.49 -5.29 14.44
CA LEU A 184 2.78 -5.33 13.01
C LEU A 184 2.70 -3.90 12.48
N TYR A 185 3.73 -3.48 11.74
CA TYR A 185 3.86 -2.10 11.29
C TYR A 185 4.33 -2.05 9.84
N ALA A 186 3.73 -1.17 9.05
CA ALA A 186 4.26 -0.73 7.77
C ALA A 186 5.19 0.47 8.01
N ILE A 187 6.40 0.40 7.50
CA ILE A 187 7.37 1.50 7.52
C ILE A 187 7.50 2.01 6.10
N GLU A 188 7.10 3.25 5.87
CA GLU A 188 6.92 3.80 4.53
C GLU A 188 7.67 5.12 4.35
N PRO A 189 8.98 5.08 4.08
CA PRO A 189 9.72 6.29 3.72
C PRO A 189 9.30 6.79 2.34
N PHE A 190 8.79 8.01 2.28
CA PHE A 190 8.47 8.71 1.04
C PHE A 190 9.47 9.83 0.80
N ALA A 191 10.29 9.70 -0.23
CA ALA A 191 11.23 10.73 -0.69
C ALA A 191 10.68 11.47 -1.92
N THR A 192 10.95 12.78 -2.02
CA THR A 192 10.54 13.60 -3.15
C THR A 192 11.60 14.66 -3.47
N ASN A 193 11.72 15.03 -4.75
CA ASN A 193 12.45 16.21 -5.21
C ASN A 193 11.57 17.48 -5.19
N GLY A 194 10.31 17.37 -4.76
CA GLY A 194 9.37 18.48 -4.64
C GLY A 194 9.32 19.10 -3.25
N SER A 195 8.21 19.71 -2.90
CA SER A 195 8.02 20.49 -1.66
C SER A 195 7.92 19.66 -0.36
N GLY A 196 8.02 18.34 -0.42
CA GLY A 196 7.85 17.48 0.76
C GLY A 196 6.41 17.36 1.25
N LYS A 197 5.42 17.66 0.41
CA LYS A 197 4.01 17.64 0.77
C LYS A 197 3.14 17.14 -0.38
N VAL A 198 2.20 16.25 -0.08
CA VAL A 198 1.16 15.85 -1.04
C VAL A 198 -0.14 16.61 -0.78
N ILE A 199 -0.94 16.73 -1.82
CA ILE A 199 -2.31 17.24 -1.80
C ILE A 199 -3.26 16.16 -2.31
N GLU A 200 -4.52 16.24 -1.91
CA GLU A 200 -5.56 15.35 -2.40
C GLU A 200 -5.77 15.51 -3.91
N GLY A 201 -5.82 14.37 -4.59
CA GLY A 201 -6.09 14.28 -6.01
C GLY A 201 -7.55 13.91 -6.31
N LYS A 202 -7.76 13.29 -7.47
CA LYS A 202 -9.07 12.72 -7.84
C LYS A 202 -9.35 11.46 -7.03
N PRO A 203 -10.64 11.11 -6.77
CA PRO A 203 -11.01 9.85 -6.13
C PRO A 203 -10.37 8.66 -6.83
N SER A 204 -9.74 7.78 -6.07
CA SER A 204 -8.97 6.64 -6.58
C SER A 204 -9.83 5.43 -6.98
N GLY A 205 -11.13 5.42 -6.62
CA GLY A 205 -11.97 4.24 -6.76
C GLY A 205 -11.68 3.13 -5.75
N ILE A 206 -10.95 3.47 -4.68
CA ILE A 206 -10.73 2.62 -3.51
C ILE A 206 -11.75 3.00 -2.44
N TYR A 207 -12.34 2.01 -1.81
CA TYR A 207 -13.40 2.15 -0.82
C TYR A 207 -13.08 1.33 0.43
N LEU A 208 -13.67 1.74 1.54
CA LEU A 208 -13.63 1.03 2.81
C LEU A 208 -15.07 0.89 3.33
N LEU A 209 -15.42 -0.28 3.86
CA LEU A 209 -16.69 -0.47 4.53
C LEU A 209 -16.69 0.27 5.88
N LEU A 210 -17.53 1.29 6.00
CA LEU A 210 -17.67 2.08 7.23
C LEU A 210 -18.84 1.61 8.10
N ASP A 211 -19.88 1.06 7.48
CA ASP A 211 -21.11 0.67 8.16
C ASP A 211 -21.78 -0.48 7.38
N ASP A 212 -22.37 -1.42 8.09
CA ASP A 212 -23.09 -2.58 7.54
C ASP A 212 -24.62 -2.42 7.56
N LYS A 213 -25.10 -1.17 7.74
CA LYS A 213 -26.53 -0.86 7.77
C LYS A 213 -27.26 -1.37 6.55
N ASN A 214 -28.44 -1.93 6.83
CA ASN A 214 -29.27 -2.54 5.82
C ASN A 214 -29.76 -1.53 4.77
N VAL A 215 -29.53 -1.82 3.48
CA VAL A 215 -29.95 -1.00 2.36
C VAL A 215 -31.25 -1.53 1.73
N ARG A 216 -32.11 -0.63 1.26
CA ARG A 216 -33.44 -1.01 0.70
C ARG A 216 -33.33 -1.66 -0.68
N ASN A 217 -32.38 -1.24 -1.49
CA ASN A 217 -32.18 -1.78 -2.84
C ASN A 217 -31.59 -3.19 -2.77
N ASN A 218 -32.24 -4.16 -3.44
CA ASN A 218 -31.82 -5.56 -3.41
C ASN A 218 -30.46 -5.81 -4.04
N GLU A 219 -30.12 -5.12 -5.12
CA GLU A 219 -28.81 -5.28 -5.77
C GLU A 219 -27.70 -4.66 -4.90
N ALA A 220 -27.92 -3.46 -4.34
CA ALA A 220 -27.00 -2.86 -3.40
C ALA A 220 -26.80 -3.75 -2.14
N ARG A 221 -27.85 -4.42 -1.66
CA ARG A 221 -27.74 -5.37 -0.55
C ARG A 221 -26.89 -6.59 -0.89
N LYS A 222 -26.99 -7.14 -2.10
CA LYS A 222 -26.14 -8.24 -2.55
C LYS A 222 -24.68 -7.82 -2.59
N ILE A 223 -24.40 -6.61 -3.09
CA ILE A 223 -23.05 -6.04 -3.15
C ILE A 223 -22.51 -5.81 -1.74
N LEU A 224 -23.30 -5.22 -0.85
CA LEU A 224 -22.92 -5.00 0.55
C LEU A 224 -22.59 -6.31 1.26
N ASN A 225 -23.44 -7.34 1.14
CA ASN A 225 -23.17 -8.65 1.73
C ASN A 225 -21.88 -9.27 1.19
N PHE A 226 -21.63 -9.17 -0.11
CA PHE A 226 -20.38 -9.63 -0.71
C PHE A 226 -19.17 -8.87 -0.15
N ILE A 227 -19.25 -7.55 0.00
CA ILE A 227 -18.18 -6.73 0.58
C ILE A 227 -17.92 -7.16 2.03
N ILE A 228 -18.95 -7.35 2.83
CA ILE A 228 -18.83 -7.80 4.22
C ILE A 228 -18.15 -9.18 4.31
N GLU A 229 -18.56 -10.12 3.47
CA GLU A 229 -18.03 -11.49 3.48
C GLU A 229 -16.60 -11.58 2.97
N GLU A 230 -16.27 -10.85 1.88
CA GLU A 230 -15.01 -11.00 1.17
C GLU A 230 -13.91 -10.07 1.71
N TYR A 231 -14.23 -8.81 1.97
CA TYR A 231 -13.23 -7.80 2.35
C TYR A 231 -13.30 -7.40 3.82
N ARG A 232 -14.46 -7.56 4.46
CA ARG A 232 -14.69 -7.10 5.84
C ARG A 232 -14.37 -5.61 5.97
N THR A 233 -13.33 -5.28 6.75
CA THR A 233 -12.84 -3.91 6.97
C THR A 233 -11.56 -3.60 6.20
N LEU A 234 -11.13 -4.47 5.30
CA LEU A 234 -10.01 -4.19 4.39
C LEU A 234 -10.48 -3.39 3.17
N PRO A 235 -9.63 -2.51 2.61
CA PRO A 235 -9.95 -1.74 1.41
C PRO A 235 -10.24 -2.63 0.19
N PHE A 236 -11.18 -2.18 -0.63
CA PHE A 236 -11.52 -2.81 -1.91
C PHE A 236 -11.68 -1.73 -3.00
N CYS A 237 -11.78 -2.12 -4.27
CA CYS A 237 -11.96 -1.15 -5.34
C CYS A 237 -13.18 -1.40 -6.21
N SER A 238 -13.63 -0.33 -6.88
CA SER A 238 -14.73 -0.38 -7.85
C SER A 238 -14.50 -1.41 -8.95
N ARG A 239 -13.25 -1.58 -9.42
CA ARG A 239 -12.87 -2.57 -10.44
C ARG A 239 -13.26 -4.01 -10.02
N TRP A 240 -13.00 -4.41 -8.78
CA TRP A 240 -13.37 -5.73 -8.27
C TRP A 240 -14.88 -5.93 -8.21
N ILE A 241 -15.62 -4.87 -7.83
CA ILE A 241 -17.08 -4.91 -7.78
C ILE A 241 -17.67 -4.98 -9.19
N VAL A 242 -17.14 -4.20 -10.14
CA VAL A 242 -17.55 -4.27 -11.56
C VAL A 242 -17.27 -5.65 -12.16
N LYS A 243 -16.12 -6.25 -11.86
CA LYS A 243 -15.76 -7.60 -12.32
C LYS A 243 -16.76 -8.66 -11.83
N LYS A 244 -17.28 -8.51 -10.61
CA LYS A 244 -18.21 -9.45 -9.98
C LYS A 244 -19.68 -9.24 -10.36
N PHE A 245 -20.12 -7.98 -10.43
CA PHE A 245 -21.54 -7.61 -10.55
C PHE A 245 -21.89 -6.81 -11.83
N GLY A 246 -20.89 -6.51 -12.67
CA GLY A 246 -21.05 -5.71 -13.88
C GLY A 246 -21.05 -4.21 -13.60
N ILE A 247 -20.98 -3.42 -14.70
CA ILE A 247 -20.79 -1.94 -14.65
C ILE A 247 -21.87 -1.20 -13.83
N LYS A 248 -23.12 -1.70 -13.82
CA LYS A 248 -24.22 -1.09 -13.08
C LYS A 248 -24.02 -1.08 -11.57
N SER A 249 -23.11 -1.93 -11.04
CA SER A 249 -22.79 -1.95 -9.60
C SER A 249 -22.14 -0.66 -9.09
N LEU A 250 -21.57 0.16 -9.99
CA LEU A 250 -21.01 1.48 -9.63
C LEU A 250 -22.04 2.45 -9.05
N PHE A 251 -23.33 2.26 -9.35
CA PHE A 251 -24.40 3.08 -8.77
C PHE A 251 -24.74 2.71 -7.32
N ALA A 252 -24.14 1.63 -6.80
CA ALA A 252 -24.35 1.15 -5.44
C ALA A 252 -23.17 1.42 -4.50
N LEU A 253 -22.08 1.94 -5.05
CA LEU A 253 -20.88 2.40 -4.34
C LEU A 253 -20.94 3.91 -4.09
#